data_f88a31946ba3a623e2a6b6f790cc5b54
#
_entry.id   f88a31946ba3a623e2a6b6f790cc5b54
#
_cell.length_a   1.000
_cell.length_b   1.000
_cell.length_c   1.000
_cell.angle_alpha   90.00
_cell.angle_beta   90.00
_cell.angle_gamma   90.00
#
_symmetry.space_group_name_H-M   'P 1'
#
loop_
_entity.id
_entity.type
_entity.pdbx_description
1 polymer ?
#
loop_
_entity_poly.entity_id
_entity_poly.type
_entity_poly.pdbx_seq_one_letter_code
_entity_poly.pdbx_strand_id
1 'polypeptide(L)'
;MALEKELINGKGVKTTYHRVDSISMVDGIKVTVKSYTDESYRQQEKEREALIKRQEEVKEQLEEEMAKTGDEYDKEKVIALTEETNEIGFPTPLDLAIFIHTFEYPLDRDAVVSYEAMYQKLKQEPIFEGAKDVLEE
;
A
#
# COMPACT_ATOMS: atom_id res chain seq x y z
N MET A 1 -5.53 6.27 -5.19
CA MET A 1 -6.87 6.14 -5.77
C MET A 1 -7.47 4.80 -5.37
N ALA A 2 -8.76 4.75 -5.13
CA ALA A 2 -9.48 3.53 -4.79
C ALA A 2 -10.93 3.65 -5.26
N LEU A 3 -11.68 2.56 -5.14
CA LEU A 3 -13.11 2.55 -5.45
C LEU A 3 -13.91 2.29 -4.18
N GLU A 4 -15.02 2.98 -4.03
CA GLU A 4 -15.97 2.77 -2.94
C GLU A 4 -17.25 2.16 -3.49
N LYS A 5 -17.57 0.98 -3.03
CA LYS A 5 -18.83 0.30 -3.32
C LYS A 5 -19.08 -0.79 -2.29
N GLU A 6 -20.30 -0.86 -1.79
CA GLU A 6 -20.69 -1.93 -0.89
C GLU A 6 -20.82 -3.26 -1.64
N LEU A 7 -20.02 -4.25 -1.24
CA LEU A 7 -20.09 -5.61 -1.74
C LEU A 7 -20.31 -6.55 -0.55
N ILE A 8 -21.20 -7.52 -0.74
CA ILE A 8 -21.48 -8.55 0.26
C ILE A 8 -21.20 -9.89 -0.39
N ASN A 9 -20.33 -10.71 0.22
CA ASN A 9 -20.03 -12.03 -0.31
C ASN A 9 -21.09 -13.06 0.09
N GLY A 10 -20.95 -14.31 -0.40
CA GLY A 10 -21.88 -15.41 -0.10
C GLY A 10 -21.93 -15.82 1.36
N LYS A 11 -20.99 -15.36 2.19
CA LYS A 11 -20.97 -15.58 3.65
C LYS A 11 -21.48 -14.39 4.44
N GLY A 12 -21.99 -13.35 3.78
CA GLY A 12 -22.50 -12.15 4.42
C GLY A 12 -21.45 -11.16 4.87
N VAL A 13 -20.20 -11.32 4.44
CA VAL A 13 -19.13 -10.37 4.80
C VAL A 13 -19.16 -9.18 3.86
N LYS A 14 -19.18 -7.98 4.44
CA LYS A 14 -19.31 -6.72 3.73
C LYS A 14 -17.95 -6.04 3.55
N THR A 15 -17.68 -5.57 2.33
CA THR A 15 -16.53 -4.72 2.02
C THR A 15 -17.00 -3.47 1.31
N THR A 16 -16.38 -2.32 1.57
CA THR A 16 -16.77 -1.06 0.96
C THR A 16 -15.64 -0.33 0.25
N TYR A 17 -14.41 -0.67 0.55
CA TYR A 17 -13.22 0.00 0.01
C TYR A 17 -12.39 -0.99 -0.80
N HIS A 18 -12.07 -0.64 -2.05
CA HIS A 18 -11.37 -1.52 -2.98
C HIS A 18 -10.21 -0.78 -3.64
N ARG A 19 -9.01 -1.35 -3.58
CA ARG A 19 -7.85 -0.74 -4.21
C ARG A 19 -7.10 -1.73 -5.09
N VAL A 20 -6.47 -1.21 -6.14
CA VAL A 20 -5.54 -2.00 -6.95
C VAL A 20 -4.24 -2.17 -6.14
N ASP A 21 -3.90 -3.40 -5.81
CA ASP A 21 -2.68 -3.72 -5.07
C ASP A 21 -1.50 -3.88 -6.02
N SER A 22 -1.69 -4.60 -7.10
CA SER A 22 -0.64 -4.85 -8.08
C SER A 22 -1.19 -5.04 -9.48
N ILE A 23 -0.33 -4.76 -10.46
CA ILE A 23 -0.59 -4.97 -11.88
C ILE A 23 0.57 -5.80 -12.43
N SER A 24 0.26 -6.94 -13.03
CA SER A 24 1.24 -7.82 -13.67
C SER A 24 0.96 -7.89 -15.17
N MET A 25 2.01 -7.93 -15.98
CA MET A 25 1.92 -7.94 -17.45
C MET A 25 2.62 -9.16 -18.06
N VAL A 26 2.60 -10.31 -17.43
CA VAL A 26 3.29 -11.51 -17.94
C VAL A 26 2.31 -12.13 -18.92
N ASP A 27 1.60 -12.60 -19.37
CA ASP A 27 0.68 -13.20 -20.33
C ASP A 27 -0.65 -12.41 -20.48
N GLY A 28 -0.56 -11.10 -20.49
CA GLY A 28 -1.72 -10.21 -20.46
C GLY A 28 -1.63 -9.28 -19.27
N ILE A 29 -2.69 -8.54 -18.99
CA ILE A 29 -2.75 -7.64 -17.84
C ILE A 29 -3.53 -8.32 -16.72
N LYS A 30 -2.88 -8.52 -15.58
CA LYS A 30 -3.50 -9.11 -14.41
C LYS A 30 -3.55 -8.08 -13.29
N VAL A 31 -4.76 -7.69 -12.90
CA VAL A 31 -5.00 -6.68 -11.87
C VAL A 31 -5.45 -7.36 -10.59
N THR A 32 -4.71 -7.18 -9.51
CA THR A 32 -5.08 -7.69 -8.19
C THR A 32 -5.71 -6.58 -7.38
N VAL A 33 -6.94 -6.78 -6.94
CA VAL A 33 -7.70 -5.81 -6.15
C VAL A 33 -7.88 -6.34 -4.73
N LYS A 34 -7.45 -5.56 -3.75
CA LYS A 34 -7.68 -5.85 -2.34
C LYS A 34 -8.90 -5.09 -1.84
N SER A 35 -9.77 -5.80 -1.15
CA SER A 35 -11.03 -5.26 -0.63
C SER A 35 -11.03 -5.26 0.89
N TYR A 36 -11.44 -4.15 1.48
CA TYR A 36 -11.44 -3.90 2.91
C TYR A 36 -12.85 -3.63 3.42
N THR A 37 -13.06 -3.85 4.69
CA THR A 37 -14.34 -3.51 5.33
C THR A 37 -14.67 -2.04 5.13
N ASP A 38 -13.68 -1.17 5.36
CA ASP A 38 -13.78 0.27 5.06
C ASP A 38 -12.39 0.88 4.88
N GLU A 39 -12.35 2.17 4.57
CA GLU A 39 -11.11 2.90 4.34
C GLU A 39 -10.19 2.95 5.56
N SER A 40 -10.73 2.89 6.78
CA SER A 40 -9.92 2.99 8.01
C SER A 40 -8.89 1.87 8.12
N TYR A 41 -9.20 0.68 7.64
CA TYR A 41 -8.27 -0.46 7.64
C TYR A 41 -7.09 -0.21 6.69
N ARG A 42 -7.34 0.41 5.54
CA ARG A 42 -6.27 0.79 4.63
C ARG A 42 -5.40 1.90 5.22
N GLN A 43 -5.98 2.84 5.95
CA GLN A 43 -5.22 3.87 6.64
C GLN A 43 -4.27 3.26 7.69
N GLN A 44 -4.71 2.25 8.41
CA GLN A 44 -3.85 1.52 9.34
C GLN A 44 -2.67 0.85 8.64
N GLU A 45 -2.89 0.27 7.47
CA GLU A 45 -1.81 -0.29 6.66
C GLU A 45 -0.80 0.78 6.23
N LYS A 46 -1.29 1.95 5.77
CA LYS A 46 -0.45 3.08 5.35
C LYS A 46 0.38 3.62 6.52
N GLU A 47 -0.22 3.75 7.69
CA GLU A 47 0.50 4.19 8.89
C GLU A 47 1.62 3.22 9.26
N ARG A 48 1.36 1.91 9.14
CA ARG A 48 2.37 0.89 9.38
C ARG A 48 3.47 0.93 8.33
N GLU A 49 3.13 1.10 7.05
CA GLU A 49 4.10 1.25 5.96
C GLU A 49 5.01 2.47 6.19
N ALA A 50 4.44 3.59 6.62
CA ALA A 50 5.19 4.80 6.95
C ALA A 50 6.14 4.57 8.14
N LEU A 51 5.70 3.83 9.14
CA LEU A 51 6.52 3.49 10.31
C LEU A 51 7.70 2.60 9.93
N ILE A 52 7.47 1.60 9.08
CA ILE A 52 8.53 0.71 8.56
C ILE A 52 9.56 1.53 7.77
N LYS A 53 9.08 2.40 6.90
CA LYS A 53 9.94 3.28 6.10
C LYS A 53 10.78 4.21 7.00
N ARG A 54 10.16 4.79 8.02
CA ARG A 54 10.86 5.66 8.98
C ARG A 54 11.95 4.87 9.72
N GLN A 55 11.67 3.64 10.13
CA GLN A 55 12.64 2.79 10.80
C GLN A 55 13.85 2.51 9.90
N GLU A 56 13.64 2.24 8.63
CA GLU A 56 14.72 2.04 7.67
C GLU A 56 15.57 3.31 7.51
N GLU A 57 14.94 4.48 7.40
CA GLU A 57 15.61 5.77 7.30
C GLU A 57 16.45 6.08 8.54
N VAL A 58 15.89 5.85 9.72
CA VAL A 58 16.59 6.09 10.99
C VAL A 58 17.81 5.17 11.14
N LYS A 59 17.66 3.91 10.80
CA LYS A 59 18.77 2.93 10.82
C LYS A 59 19.87 3.32 9.84
N GLU A 60 19.52 3.76 8.65
CA GLU A 60 20.48 4.23 7.65
C GLU A 60 21.24 5.46 8.14
N GLN A 61 20.54 6.44 8.70
CA GLN A 61 21.16 7.64 9.28
C GLN A 61 22.08 7.29 10.45
N LEU A 62 21.68 6.33 11.28
CA LEU A 62 22.49 5.87 12.40
C LEU A 62 23.78 5.21 11.92
N GLU A 63 23.71 4.35 10.92
CA GLU A 63 24.89 3.72 10.32
C GLU A 63 25.84 4.74 9.71
N GLU A 64 25.31 5.73 8.98
CA GLU A 64 26.11 6.83 8.42
C GLU A 64 26.82 7.62 9.51
N GLU A 65 26.12 7.96 10.58
CA GLU A 65 26.67 8.74 11.69
C GLU A 65 27.74 7.95 12.45
N MET A 66 27.50 6.66 12.69
CA MET A 66 28.45 5.78 13.36
C MET A 66 29.71 5.51 12.53
N ALA A 67 29.65 5.64 11.21
CA ALA A 67 30.79 5.50 10.32
C ALA A 67 31.72 6.72 10.33
N LYS A 68 31.26 7.86 10.84
CA LYS A 68 32.07 9.08 10.95
C LYS A 68 33.08 8.96 12.07
N THR A 69 34.24 9.60 11.92
CA THR A 69 35.31 9.59 12.90
C THR A 69 35.80 11.00 13.22
N GLY A 70 36.43 11.17 14.40
CA GLY A 70 36.98 12.46 14.83
C GLY A 70 35.88 13.49 15.06
N ASP A 71 36.15 14.73 14.58
CA ASP A 71 35.23 15.86 14.76
C ASP A 71 33.92 15.73 13.96
N GLU A 72 33.88 14.84 12.99
CA GLU A 72 32.67 14.57 12.20
C GLU A 72 31.63 13.74 12.96
N TYR A 73 32.06 13.04 14.01
CA TYR A 73 31.19 12.18 14.82
C TYR A 73 30.35 13.01 15.80
N ASP A 74 29.02 12.94 15.64
CA ASP A 74 28.08 13.62 16.52
C ASP A 74 27.42 12.61 17.47
N LYS A 75 27.95 12.57 18.70
CA LYS A 75 27.47 11.64 19.73
C LYS A 75 26.00 11.88 20.12
N GLU A 76 25.58 13.14 20.18
CA GLU A 76 24.20 13.49 20.56
C GLU A 76 23.23 13.02 19.50
N LYS A 77 23.59 13.14 18.22
CA LYS A 77 22.79 12.64 17.10
C LYS A 77 22.68 11.11 17.12
N VAL A 78 23.78 10.41 17.42
CA VAL A 78 23.77 8.94 17.56
C VAL A 78 22.83 8.51 18.68
N ILE A 79 22.87 9.19 19.83
CA ILE A 79 21.97 8.89 20.95
C ILE A 79 20.51 9.10 20.55
N ALA A 80 20.18 10.24 19.91
CA ALA A 80 18.82 10.55 19.48
C ALA A 80 18.30 9.53 18.47
N LEU A 81 19.11 9.13 17.49
CA LEU A 81 18.74 8.13 16.48
C LEU A 81 18.57 6.75 17.11
N THR A 82 19.41 6.39 18.07
CA THR A 82 19.29 5.13 18.80
C THR A 82 17.98 5.07 19.60
N GLU A 83 17.63 6.15 20.29
CA GLU A 83 16.38 6.26 21.03
C GLU A 83 15.17 6.13 20.11
N GLU A 84 15.19 6.81 18.96
CA GLU A 84 14.11 6.71 17.96
C GLU A 84 13.97 5.28 17.42
N THR A 85 15.11 4.62 17.12
CA THR A 85 15.12 3.22 16.68
C THR A 85 14.48 2.30 17.72
N ASN A 86 14.78 2.49 18.99
CA ASN A 86 14.22 1.70 20.08
C ASN A 86 12.72 1.97 20.28
N GLU A 87 12.28 3.21 20.10
CA GLU A 87 10.86 3.58 20.18
C GLU A 87 10.04 2.93 19.08
N ILE A 88 10.53 2.99 17.84
CA ILE A 88 9.85 2.40 16.69
C ILE A 88 9.84 0.87 16.79
N GLY A 89 10.95 0.27 17.27
CA GLY A 89 11.09 -1.18 17.37
C GLY A 89 11.23 -1.86 16.02
N PHE A 90 10.54 -2.98 15.84
CA PHE A 90 10.58 -3.79 14.62
C PHE A 90 9.17 -3.93 14.02
N PRO A 91 8.65 -2.88 13.39
CA PRO A 91 7.32 -2.95 12.80
C PRO A 91 7.30 -3.94 11.63
N THR A 92 6.21 -4.72 11.55
CA THR A 92 5.98 -5.66 10.46
C THR A 92 4.83 -5.18 9.57
N PRO A 93 4.83 -5.51 8.27
CA PRO A 93 3.73 -5.14 7.39
C PRO A 93 2.39 -5.67 7.88
N LEU A 94 1.33 -4.88 7.71
CA LEU A 94 -0.04 -5.29 7.97
C LEU A 94 -0.74 -5.56 6.65
N ASP A 95 -1.54 -6.63 6.61
CA ASP A 95 -2.45 -6.91 5.52
C ASP A 95 -3.84 -7.11 6.12
N LEU A 96 -4.67 -6.07 6.02
CA LEU A 96 -6.00 -6.02 6.60
C LEU A 96 -7.10 -6.20 5.55
N ALA A 97 -6.74 -6.52 4.31
CA ALA A 97 -7.68 -6.83 3.26
C ALA A 97 -8.44 -8.13 3.60
N ILE A 98 -9.75 -8.12 3.40
CA ILE A 98 -10.60 -9.29 3.65
C ILE A 98 -10.69 -10.17 2.42
N PHE A 99 -10.76 -9.56 1.23
CA PHE A 99 -10.83 -10.27 -0.04
C PHE A 99 -9.79 -9.78 -1.02
N ILE A 100 -9.39 -10.71 -1.89
CA ILE A 100 -8.53 -10.42 -3.03
C ILE A 100 -9.28 -10.86 -4.28
N HIS A 101 -9.49 -9.93 -5.21
CA HIS A 101 -10.09 -10.20 -6.52
C HIS A 101 -9.01 -10.07 -7.58
N THR A 102 -9.04 -10.93 -8.57
CA THR A 102 -8.12 -10.86 -9.70
C THR A 102 -8.89 -10.69 -10.99
N PHE A 103 -8.52 -9.69 -11.79
CA PHE A 103 -9.11 -9.41 -13.10
C PHE A 103 -8.04 -9.55 -14.17
N GLU A 104 -8.38 -10.14 -15.29
CA GLU A 104 -7.47 -10.32 -16.41
C GLU A 104 -7.99 -9.58 -17.64
N TYR A 105 -7.09 -8.85 -18.29
CA TYR A 105 -7.39 -8.10 -19.50
C TYR A 105 -6.36 -8.43 -20.58
N PRO A 106 -6.74 -8.37 -21.87
CA PRO A 106 -5.79 -8.61 -22.93
C PRO A 106 -4.73 -7.50 -22.98
N LEU A 107 -3.48 -7.88 -23.24
CA LEU A 107 -2.38 -6.95 -23.48
C LEU A 107 -2.22 -6.79 -24.98
N ASP A 108 -2.56 -5.62 -25.53
CA ASP A 108 -2.38 -5.30 -26.92
C ASP A 108 -1.43 -4.09 -27.10
N ARG A 109 -1.16 -3.71 -28.36
CA ARG A 109 -0.24 -2.62 -28.67
C ARG A 109 -0.64 -1.27 -28.08
N ASP A 110 -1.95 -1.03 -27.98
CA ASP A 110 -2.51 0.25 -27.57
C ASP A 110 -2.92 0.24 -26.10
N ALA A 111 -2.61 -0.85 -25.38
CA ALA A 111 -2.96 -0.96 -23.98
C ALA A 111 -2.19 0.05 -23.14
N VAL A 112 -2.92 0.90 -22.44
CA VAL A 112 -2.35 1.81 -21.45
C VAL A 112 -2.38 1.12 -20.10
N VAL A 113 -1.22 0.83 -19.53
CA VAL A 113 -1.10 0.15 -18.25
C VAL A 113 -0.66 1.15 -17.18
N SER A 114 -1.61 1.63 -16.41
CA SER A 114 -1.40 2.51 -15.27
C SER A 114 -2.47 2.19 -14.22
N TYR A 115 -2.24 2.60 -12.98
CA TYR A 115 -3.26 2.43 -11.94
C TYR A 115 -4.57 3.12 -12.31
N GLU A 116 -4.49 4.35 -12.82
CA GLU A 116 -5.67 5.11 -13.25
C GLU A 116 -6.46 4.37 -14.34
N ALA A 117 -5.76 3.88 -15.39
CA ALA A 117 -6.40 3.15 -16.48
C ALA A 117 -7.06 1.86 -15.97
N MET A 118 -6.42 1.16 -15.04
CA MET A 118 -6.98 -0.06 -14.46
C MET A 118 -8.22 0.24 -13.60
N TYR A 119 -8.25 1.33 -12.85
CA TYR A 119 -9.46 1.76 -12.13
C TYR A 119 -10.61 2.06 -13.08
N GLN A 120 -10.36 2.66 -14.23
CA GLN A 120 -11.40 2.91 -15.23
C GLN A 120 -11.95 1.58 -15.79
N LYS A 121 -11.09 0.61 -16.04
CA LYS A 121 -11.52 -0.73 -16.47
C LYS A 121 -12.32 -1.45 -15.39
N LEU A 122 -11.90 -1.35 -14.13
CA LEU A 122 -12.61 -1.97 -13.00
C LEU A 122 -14.02 -1.41 -12.83
N LYS A 123 -14.22 -0.12 -13.06
CA LYS A 123 -15.57 0.48 -12.99
C LYS A 123 -16.53 -0.07 -14.04
N GLN A 124 -16.03 -0.70 -15.09
CA GLN A 124 -16.83 -1.36 -16.10
C GLN A 124 -17.18 -2.80 -15.73
N GLU A 125 -16.52 -3.35 -14.72
CA GLU A 125 -16.84 -4.69 -14.22
C GLU A 125 -18.20 -4.69 -13.49
N PRO A 126 -19.03 -5.72 -13.68
CA PRO A 126 -20.35 -5.76 -13.05
C PRO A 126 -20.33 -5.58 -11.53
N ILE A 127 -19.34 -6.15 -10.83
CA ILE A 127 -19.26 -6.04 -9.37
C ILE A 127 -18.93 -4.62 -8.89
N PHE A 128 -18.31 -3.80 -9.74
CA PHE A 128 -17.96 -2.42 -9.43
C PHE A 128 -18.83 -1.38 -10.14
N GLU A 129 -19.92 -1.82 -10.76
CA GLU A 129 -20.86 -0.90 -11.40
C GLU A 129 -21.41 0.11 -10.38
N GLY A 130 -21.27 1.40 -10.72
CA GLY A 130 -21.70 2.47 -9.83
C GLY A 130 -20.70 2.82 -8.70
N ALA A 131 -19.52 2.18 -8.67
CA ALA A 131 -18.50 2.50 -7.68
C ALA A 131 -18.04 3.94 -7.78
N LYS A 132 -17.76 4.55 -6.64
CA LYS A 132 -17.27 5.93 -6.56
C LYS A 132 -15.75 5.94 -6.44
N ASP A 133 -15.13 6.94 -7.06
CA ASP A 133 -13.69 7.17 -6.91
C ASP A 133 -13.38 7.72 -5.52
N VAL A 134 -12.37 7.17 -4.89
CA VAL A 134 -11.82 7.67 -3.62
C VAL A 134 -10.41 8.13 -3.89
N LEU A 135 -10.14 9.40 -3.61
CA LEU A 135 -8.79 9.94 -3.72
C LEU A 135 -8.04 9.66 -2.43
N GLU A 136 -6.93 8.96 -2.55
CA GLU A 136 -6.03 8.71 -1.43
C GLU A 136 -4.99 9.82 -1.38
N GLU A 137 -4.80 10.41 -0.23
CA GLU A 137 -3.74 11.40 0.00
C GLU A 137 -2.42 10.72 0.34
#